data_47ffdfc7656f9ec80f636b5782142fb6
#
_entry.id   47ffdfc7656f9ec80f636b5782142fb6
#
_cell.length_a   1.000
_cell.length_b   1.000
_cell.length_c   1.000
_cell.angle_alpha   90.00
_cell.angle_beta   90.00
_cell.angle_gamma   90.00
#
_symmetry.space_group_name_H-M   'P 1'
#
loop_
_entity.id
_entity.type
_entity.pdbx_description
1 polymer ?
#
loop_
_entity_poly.entity_id
_entity_poly.type
_entity_poly.pdbx_seq_one_letter_code
_entity_poly.pdbx_strand_id
1 'polypeptide(L)'
;MSTKNELLIRIDERYPKFSKGQKKLADYIRQEYDKAAFLTAAKMGEEVGVSESTVVRFATLGELVRTKLNSIQRMEVTYGRIDRSEILATVLQSDIEKIKQTLESVDNHAFELAVDTILAAKKVYVIGIRSCAPLAKFLTFYLNLICEDVVEVDTNSSSEIFEQLIRIGEEDVIIGISFPRYSMRTLKALEFASNRKAKVITLTDSIHSPMNLYSSCNLIARSDMASIVDSLVAPLSVVNAL
;
A
#
# COMPACT_ATOMS: atom_id res chain seq x y z
N MET A 1 18.16 -4.66 6.23
CA MET A 1 18.89 -3.57 5.49
C MET A 1 17.84 -2.60 4.98
N SER A 2 18.09 -1.29 5.00
CA SER A 2 17.10 -0.28 4.57
C SER A 2 16.81 -0.46 3.07
N THR A 3 15.55 -0.39 2.67
CA THR A 3 15.06 -0.43 1.26
C THR A 3 15.80 0.58 0.37
N LYS A 4 16.24 1.69 0.95
CA LYS A 4 17.09 2.70 0.31
C LYS A 4 18.42 2.10 -0.18
N ASN A 5 19.11 1.34 0.68
CA ASN A 5 20.40 0.73 0.34
C ASN A 5 20.25 -0.33 -0.76
N GLU A 6 19.20 -1.12 -0.72
CA GLU A 6 18.96 -2.17 -1.71
C GLU A 6 18.69 -1.59 -3.11
N LEU A 7 17.91 -0.50 -3.20
CA LEU A 7 17.69 0.16 -4.49
C LEU A 7 18.97 0.79 -5.03
N LEU A 8 19.74 1.48 -4.18
CA LEU A 8 21.00 2.10 -4.61
C LEU A 8 21.98 1.06 -5.11
N ILE A 9 22.07 -0.10 -4.46
CA ILE A 9 22.89 -1.24 -4.92
C ILE A 9 22.42 -1.72 -6.31
N ARG A 10 21.11 -1.91 -6.52
CA ARG A 10 20.56 -2.31 -7.82
C ARG A 10 20.80 -1.27 -8.92
N ILE A 11 20.73 0.02 -8.58
CA ILE A 11 21.08 1.10 -9.51
C ILE A 11 22.56 1.01 -9.87
N ASP A 12 23.44 0.81 -8.90
CA ASP A 12 24.90 0.72 -9.11
C ASP A 12 25.28 -0.45 -10.01
N GLU A 13 24.72 -1.63 -9.76
CA GLU A 13 24.97 -2.83 -10.58
C GLU A 13 24.56 -2.65 -12.05
N ARG A 14 23.51 -1.88 -12.31
CA ARG A 14 22.97 -1.68 -13.64
C ARG A 14 23.43 -0.38 -14.33
N TYR A 15 24.04 0.53 -13.59
CA TYR A 15 24.46 1.84 -14.06
C TYR A 15 25.29 1.82 -15.35
N PRO A 16 26.24 0.88 -15.56
CA PRO A 16 27.01 0.81 -16.81
C PRO A 16 26.15 0.58 -18.05
N LYS A 17 25.00 -0.11 -17.88
CA LYS A 17 24.07 -0.47 -18.97
C LYS A 17 22.98 0.58 -19.23
N PHE A 18 22.91 1.64 -18.43
CA PHE A 18 21.90 2.66 -18.56
C PHE A 18 22.15 3.59 -19.75
N SER A 19 21.06 3.96 -20.43
CA SER A 19 21.08 5.04 -21.43
C SER A 19 21.41 6.39 -20.77
N LYS A 20 21.77 7.40 -21.56
CA LYS A 20 22.10 8.74 -21.07
C LYS A 20 21.00 9.35 -20.19
N GLY A 21 19.73 9.18 -20.57
CA GLY A 21 18.59 9.65 -19.77
C GLY A 21 18.38 8.86 -18.47
N GLN A 22 18.62 7.53 -18.51
CA GLN A 22 18.54 6.69 -17.33
C GLN A 22 19.67 6.96 -16.32
N LYS A 23 20.86 7.31 -16.80
CA LYS A 23 21.97 7.72 -15.93
C LYS A 23 21.64 9.00 -15.18
N LYS A 24 21.07 10.00 -15.85
CA LYS A 24 20.62 11.23 -15.18
C LYS A 24 19.59 10.94 -14.06
N LEU A 25 18.63 10.04 -14.32
CA LEU A 25 17.65 9.62 -13.33
C LEU A 25 18.30 8.88 -12.14
N ALA A 26 19.23 7.98 -12.43
CA ALA A 26 19.98 7.27 -11.42
C ALA A 26 20.76 8.22 -10.51
N ASP A 27 21.46 9.19 -11.10
CA ASP A 27 22.24 10.19 -10.36
C ASP A 27 21.35 11.09 -9.53
N TYR A 28 20.21 11.54 -10.06
CA TYR A 28 19.23 12.32 -9.32
C TYR A 28 18.67 11.53 -8.10
N ILE A 29 18.30 10.26 -8.29
CA ILE A 29 17.81 9.41 -7.21
C ILE A 29 18.87 9.18 -6.12
N ARG A 30 20.15 9.05 -6.49
CA ARG A 30 21.24 8.92 -5.53
C ARG A 30 21.40 10.17 -4.66
N GLN A 31 21.29 11.34 -5.27
CA GLN A 31 21.49 12.63 -4.60
C GLN A 31 20.27 13.06 -3.79
N GLU A 32 19.08 12.88 -4.34
CA GLU A 32 17.82 13.42 -3.84
C GLU A 32 16.79 12.32 -3.58
N TYR A 33 17.23 11.21 -2.96
CA TYR A 33 16.39 10.02 -2.76
C TYR A 33 15.04 10.32 -2.16
N ASP A 34 15.02 11.09 -1.08
CA ASP A 34 13.79 11.41 -0.34
C ASP A 34 12.86 12.31 -1.18
N LYS A 35 13.41 13.25 -1.93
CA LYS A 35 12.65 14.09 -2.87
C LYS A 35 12.14 13.28 -4.04
N ALA A 36 12.98 12.43 -4.63
CA ALA A 36 12.62 11.55 -5.74
C ALA A 36 11.45 10.62 -5.40
N ALA A 37 11.39 10.15 -4.14
CA ALA A 37 10.32 9.29 -3.67
C ALA A 37 8.94 9.97 -3.67
N PHE A 38 8.86 11.29 -3.70
CA PHE A 38 7.60 12.07 -3.69
C PHE A 38 7.23 12.69 -5.05
N LEU A 39 8.08 12.57 -6.07
CA LEU A 39 7.80 13.14 -7.39
C LEU A 39 6.94 12.19 -8.24
N THR A 40 6.03 12.78 -9.02
CA THR A 40 5.37 12.05 -10.11
C THR A 40 6.36 11.81 -11.25
N ALA A 41 6.08 10.85 -12.14
CA ALA A 41 6.95 10.59 -13.30
C ALA A 41 7.12 11.84 -14.19
N ALA A 42 6.05 12.62 -14.37
CA ALA A 42 6.10 13.89 -15.11
C ALA A 42 7.03 14.91 -14.43
N LYS A 43 6.83 15.16 -13.13
CA LYS A 43 7.67 16.10 -12.37
C LYS A 43 9.13 15.66 -12.27
N MET A 44 9.38 14.36 -12.11
CA MET A 44 10.74 13.83 -12.12
C MET A 44 11.39 14.00 -13.51
N GLY A 45 10.61 13.84 -14.58
CA GLY A 45 11.06 14.10 -15.94
C GLY A 45 11.48 15.56 -16.17
N GLU A 46 10.67 16.51 -15.67
CA GLU A 46 10.97 17.95 -15.71
C GLU A 46 12.23 18.29 -14.90
N GLU A 47 12.33 17.84 -13.66
CA GLU A 47 13.47 18.10 -12.76
C GLU A 47 14.79 17.56 -13.32
N VAL A 48 14.77 16.39 -13.96
CA VAL A 48 15.97 15.70 -14.47
C VAL A 48 16.27 16.05 -15.93
N GLY A 49 15.33 16.71 -16.62
CA GLY A 49 15.45 17.04 -18.05
C GLY A 49 15.40 15.79 -18.94
N VAL A 50 14.44 14.90 -18.70
CA VAL A 50 14.16 13.71 -19.50
C VAL A 50 12.64 13.59 -19.73
N SER A 51 12.25 12.84 -20.77
CA SER A 51 10.82 12.61 -21.02
C SER A 51 10.19 11.74 -19.93
N GLU A 52 8.92 11.95 -19.66
CA GLU A 52 8.12 11.13 -18.74
C GLU A 52 8.22 9.64 -19.10
N SER A 53 8.19 9.30 -20.38
CA SER A 53 8.36 7.92 -20.88
C SER A 53 9.74 7.32 -20.55
N THR A 54 10.78 8.15 -20.41
CA THR A 54 12.10 7.71 -19.96
C THR A 54 12.08 7.40 -18.46
N VAL A 55 11.39 8.24 -17.66
CA VAL A 55 11.19 7.99 -16.23
C VAL A 55 10.42 6.70 -16.03
N VAL A 56 9.30 6.51 -16.74
CA VAL A 56 8.49 5.29 -16.68
C VAL A 56 9.31 4.05 -17.03
N ARG A 57 10.10 4.09 -18.12
CA ARG A 57 11.00 2.99 -18.50
C ARG A 57 12.11 2.74 -17.48
N PHE A 58 12.66 3.78 -16.87
CA PHE A 58 13.63 3.63 -15.79
C PHE A 58 13.01 3.02 -14.54
N ALA A 59 11.80 3.44 -14.22
CA ALA A 59 11.00 2.92 -13.11
C ALA A 59 10.71 1.43 -13.20
N THR A 60 10.59 0.91 -14.42
CA THR A 60 10.43 -0.54 -14.64
C THR A 60 11.68 -1.36 -14.31
N LEU A 61 12.82 -0.70 -14.12
CA LEU A 61 14.09 -1.30 -13.69
C LEU A 61 14.28 -1.29 -12.18
N GLY A 62 13.44 -0.54 -11.44
CA GLY A 62 13.48 -0.42 -9.98
C GLY A 62 12.07 -0.33 -9.38
N GLU A 63 11.81 -1.01 -8.28
CA GLU A 63 10.50 -1.09 -7.62
C GLU A 63 9.97 0.26 -7.08
N LEU A 64 10.84 1.27 -6.93
CA LEU A 64 10.53 2.54 -6.28
C LEU A 64 9.49 3.40 -6.99
N VAL A 65 9.33 3.25 -8.29
CA VAL A 65 8.43 4.08 -9.10
C VAL A 65 7.12 3.35 -9.41
N ARG A 66 7.07 2.03 -9.22
CA ARG A 66 5.82 1.25 -9.40
C ARG A 66 4.67 1.77 -8.55
N THR A 67 4.95 2.26 -7.36
CA THR A 67 3.93 2.75 -6.43
C THR A 67 3.26 4.05 -6.86
N LYS A 68 3.87 4.81 -7.79
CA LYS A 68 3.38 6.13 -8.22
C LYS A 68 2.87 6.20 -9.66
N LEU A 69 2.91 5.08 -10.39
CA LEU A 69 2.35 5.02 -11.75
C LEU A 69 0.83 5.23 -11.71
N ASN A 70 0.32 6.12 -12.56
CA ASN A 70 -1.11 6.21 -12.79
C ASN A 70 -1.62 4.99 -13.60
N SER A 71 -2.94 4.84 -13.75
CA SER A 71 -3.53 3.68 -14.41
C SER A 71 -3.06 3.51 -15.86
N ILE A 72 -2.86 4.60 -16.60
CA ILE A 72 -2.38 4.57 -17.99
C ILE A 72 -0.94 4.10 -18.04
N GLN A 73 -0.07 4.66 -17.22
CA GLN A 73 1.34 4.27 -17.12
C GLN A 73 1.51 2.80 -16.71
N ARG A 74 0.60 2.28 -15.86
CA ARG A 74 0.57 0.86 -15.51
C ARG A 74 0.21 -0.01 -16.71
N MET A 75 -0.76 0.41 -17.49
CA MET A 75 -1.12 -0.29 -18.74
C MET A 75 0.08 -0.33 -19.69
N GLU A 76 0.77 0.78 -19.91
CA GLU A 76 1.96 0.85 -20.77
C GLU A 76 3.10 -0.06 -20.30
N VAL A 77 3.33 -0.15 -18.98
CA VAL A 77 4.35 -1.02 -18.39
C VAL A 77 3.99 -2.50 -18.56
N THR A 78 2.72 -2.84 -18.51
CA THR A 78 2.24 -4.22 -18.62
C THR A 78 2.08 -4.64 -20.08
N TYR A 79 1.68 -3.69 -20.93
CA TYR A 79 1.46 -3.93 -22.36
C TYR A 79 2.79 -4.32 -23.05
N GLY A 80 2.88 -5.54 -23.55
CA GLY A 80 4.08 -6.06 -24.22
C GLY A 80 5.06 -6.83 -23.33
N ARG A 81 4.78 -7.02 -22.05
CA ARG A 81 5.63 -7.82 -21.13
C ARG A 81 5.13 -9.23 -20.90
N ILE A 82 3.82 -9.44 -20.99
CA ILE A 82 3.18 -10.73 -20.73
C ILE A 82 2.48 -11.17 -22.00
N ASP A 83 2.80 -12.36 -22.48
CA ASP A 83 2.04 -12.99 -23.55
C ASP A 83 0.61 -13.20 -23.07
N ARG A 84 -0.38 -12.93 -23.94
CA ARG A 84 -1.79 -13.10 -23.62
C ARG A 84 -2.14 -14.52 -23.20
N SER A 85 -1.43 -15.50 -23.72
CA SER A 85 -1.60 -16.92 -23.38
C SER A 85 -1.11 -17.28 -21.98
N GLU A 86 -0.19 -16.48 -21.41
CA GLU A 86 0.47 -16.77 -20.13
C GLU A 86 0.01 -15.85 -18.98
N ILE A 87 -0.86 -14.88 -19.24
CA ILE A 87 -1.25 -13.87 -18.25
C ILE A 87 -1.84 -14.49 -16.98
N LEU A 88 -2.67 -15.51 -17.10
CA LEU A 88 -3.29 -16.17 -15.95
C LEU A 88 -2.24 -16.86 -15.09
N ALA A 89 -1.36 -17.64 -15.71
CA ALA A 89 -0.29 -18.35 -15.00
C ALA A 89 0.66 -17.36 -14.32
N THR A 90 1.04 -16.30 -15.01
CA THR A 90 1.92 -15.24 -14.47
C THR A 90 1.29 -14.54 -13.26
N VAL A 91 0.00 -14.20 -13.31
CA VAL A 91 -0.69 -13.57 -12.19
C VAL A 91 -0.78 -14.51 -11.01
N LEU A 92 -1.22 -15.75 -11.21
CA LEU A 92 -1.33 -16.75 -10.14
C LEU A 92 0.02 -17.04 -9.49
N GLN A 93 1.09 -17.19 -10.29
CA GLN A 93 2.44 -17.40 -9.76
C GLN A 93 2.93 -16.21 -8.94
N SER A 94 2.66 -14.99 -9.41
CA SER A 94 2.97 -13.76 -8.69
C SER A 94 2.19 -13.66 -7.36
N ASP A 95 0.93 -14.08 -7.34
CA ASP A 95 0.10 -14.08 -6.14
C ASP A 95 0.59 -15.10 -5.11
N ILE A 96 0.97 -16.29 -5.55
CA ILE A 96 1.61 -17.31 -4.68
C ILE A 96 2.86 -16.74 -4.02
N GLU A 97 3.70 -16.05 -4.79
CA GLU A 97 4.92 -15.45 -4.26
C GLU A 97 4.63 -14.37 -3.21
N LYS A 98 3.60 -13.53 -3.39
CA LYS A 98 3.19 -12.53 -2.41
C LYS A 98 2.67 -13.15 -1.11
N ILE A 99 1.92 -14.23 -1.20
CA ILE A 99 1.48 -15.00 -0.02
C ILE A 99 2.69 -15.54 0.74
N LYS A 100 3.67 -16.15 0.03
CA LYS A 100 4.90 -16.66 0.66
C LYS A 100 5.70 -15.57 1.35
N GLN A 101 5.95 -14.44 0.67
CA GLN A 101 6.67 -13.30 1.24
C GLN A 101 5.95 -12.71 2.44
N THR A 102 4.63 -12.68 2.42
CA THR A 102 3.82 -12.24 3.56
C THR A 102 3.99 -13.20 4.73
N LEU A 103 3.88 -14.51 4.49
CA LEU A 103 4.08 -15.54 5.50
C LEU A 103 5.48 -15.47 6.16
N GLU A 104 6.52 -15.22 5.37
CA GLU A 104 7.91 -15.09 5.85
C GLU A 104 8.13 -13.83 6.70
N SER A 105 7.32 -12.78 6.49
CA SER A 105 7.45 -11.49 7.17
C SER A 105 6.35 -11.21 8.20
N VAL A 106 5.45 -12.16 8.44
CA VAL A 106 4.35 -11.98 9.39
C VAL A 106 4.88 -11.79 10.81
N ASP A 107 4.32 -10.80 11.50
CA ASP A 107 4.53 -10.58 12.93
C ASP A 107 3.33 -11.16 13.69
N ASN A 108 3.51 -12.35 14.27
CA ASN A 108 2.47 -13.03 15.03
C ASN A 108 2.04 -12.25 16.26
N HIS A 109 2.96 -11.52 16.92
CA HIS A 109 2.61 -10.71 18.08
C HIS A 109 1.73 -9.51 17.68
N ALA A 110 2.05 -8.85 16.57
CA ALA A 110 1.21 -7.79 16.03
C ALA A 110 -0.17 -8.32 15.62
N PHE A 111 -0.22 -9.54 15.07
CA PHE A 111 -1.48 -10.19 14.70
C PHE A 111 -2.35 -10.49 15.95
N GLU A 112 -1.79 -11.12 16.97
CA GLU A 112 -2.48 -11.40 18.24
C GLU A 112 -2.98 -10.11 18.91
N LEU A 113 -2.12 -9.08 18.95
CA LEU A 113 -2.49 -7.76 19.46
C LEU A 113 -3.67 -7.13 18.69
N ALA A 114 -3.71 -7.31 17.37
CA ALA A 114 -4.83 -6.82 16.56
C ALA A 114 -6.13 -7.55 16.92
N VAL A 115 -6.10 -8.88 17.04
CA VAL A 115 -7.25 -9.70 17.43
C VAL A 115 -7.76 -9.26 18.82
N ASP A 116 -6.87 -9.20 19.81
CA ASP A 116 -7.25 -8.81 21.18
C ASP A 116 -7.83 -7.39 21.23
N THR A 117 -7.25 -6.47 20.42
CA THR A 117 -7.75 -5.09 20.33
C THR A 117 -9.15 -5.03 19.72
N ILE A 118 -9.43 -5.84 18.70
CA ILE A 118 -10.76 -5.91 18.06
C ILE A 118 -11.79 -6.49 19.02
N LEU A 119 -11.45 -7.59 19.70
CA LEU A 119 -12.37 -8.26 20.62
C LEU A 119 -12.67 -7.45 21.89
N ALA A 120 -11.73 -6.61 22.33
CA ALA A 120 -11.90 -5.72 23.47
C ALA A 120 -12.62 -4.41 23.13
N ALA A 121 -12.78 -4.08 21.86
CA ALA A 121 -13.36 -2.81 21.44
C ALA A 121 -14.87 -2.79 21.63
N LYS A 122 -15.39 -1.64 22.07
CA LYS A 122 -16.82 -1.38 22.15
C LYS A 122 -17.43 -1.23 20.75
N LYS A 123 -16.68 -0.61 19.84
CA LYS A 123 -17.08 -0.41 18.46
C LYS A 123 -15.89 -0.52 17.53
N VAL A 124 -16.09 -1.21 16.42
CA VAL A 124 -15.08 -1.41 15.38
C VAL A 124 -15.45 -0.60 14.14
N TYR A 125 -14.56 0.29 13.72
CA TYR A 125 -14.68 1.01 12.47
C TYR A 125 -13.71 0.40 11.44
N VAL A 126 -14.19 0.17 10.22
CA VAL A 126 -13.35 -0.37 9.13
C VAL A 126 -13.35 0.62 7.97
N ILE A 127 -12.18 1.06 7.53
CA ILE A 127 -12.04 1.98 6.42
C ILE A 127 -11.04 1.47 5.37
N GLY A 128 -11.50 1.38 4.14
CA GLY A 128 -10.69 1.13 2.96
C GLY A 128 -11.27 1.88 1.77
N ILE A 129 -10.46 2.64 1.04
CA ILE A 129 -10.95 3.50 -0.04
C ILE A 129 -10.45 2.99 -1.39
N ARG A 130 -11.25 3.15 -2.45
CA ARG A 130 -10.95 2.72 -3.82
C ARG A 130 -10.75 1.21 -3.91
N SER A 131 -9.58 0.72 -4.35
CA SER A 131 -9.28 -0.72 -4.47
C SER A 131 -9.28 -1.46 -3.14
N CYS A 132 -9.15 -0.77 -2.02
CA CYS A 132 -9.21 -1.35 -0.68
C CYS A 132 -10.63 -1.44 -0.10
N ALA A 133 -11.62 -0.75 -0.70
CA ALA A 133 -13.02 -0.80 -0.24
C ALA A 133 -13.60 -2.23 -0.23
N PRO A 134 -13.37 -3.08 -1.25
CA PRO A 134 -13.83 -4.47 -1.20
C PRO A 134 -13.27 -5.27 -0.02
N LEU A 135 -11.99 -5.04 0.38
CA LEU A 135 -11.41 -5.69 1.55
C LEU A 135 -12.05 -5.19 2.86
N ALA A 136 -12.28 -3.88 2.96
CA ALA A 136 -12.95 -3.29 4.11
C ALA A 136 -14.37 -3.86 4.24
N LYS A 137 -15.10 -3.94 3.15
CA LYS A 137 -16.46 -4.50 3.13
C LYS A 137 -16.48 -5.97 3.49
N PHE A 138 -15.55 -6.75 2.96
CA PHE A 138 -15.42 -8.17 3.29
C PHE A 138 -15.13 -8.36 4.78
N LEU A 139 -14.15 -7.63 5.33
CA LEU A 139 -13.82 -7.68 6.75
C LEU A 139 -15.00 -7.27 7.63
N THR A 140 -15.66 -6.16 7.31
CA THR A 140 -16.84 -5.68 8.04
C THR A 140 -17.95 -6.73 8.08
N PHE A 141 -18.20 -7.40 6.95
CA PHE A 141 -19.23 -8.45 6.89
C PHE A 141 -18.95 -9.55 7.91
N TYR A 142 -17.73 -10.06 7.97
CA TYR A 142 -17.39 -11.15 8.90
C TYR A 142 -17.28 -10.68 10.35
N LEU A 143 -16.72 -9.50 10.60
CA LEU A 143 -16.66 -8.95 11.96
C LEU A 143 -18.06 -8.71 12.56
N ASN A 144 -19.07 -8.36 11.75
CA ASN A 144 -20.46 -8.23 12.22
C ASN A 144 -21.08 -9.57 12.68
N LEU A 145 -20.46 -10.71 12.39
CA LEU A 145 -20.91 -12.02 12.90
C LEU A 145 -20.39 -12.32 14.30
N ILE A 146 -19.33 -11.62 14.73
CA ILE A 146 -18.61 -11.92 15.98
C ILE A 146 -18.50 -10.72 16.93
N CYS A 147 -18.60 -9.49 16.43
CA CYS A 147 -18.55 -8.26 17.21
C CYS A 147 -19.94 -7.59 17.25
N GLU A 148 -20.28 -6.94 18.35
CA GLU A 148 -21.62 -6.36 18.57
C GLU A 148 -21.89 -5.10 17.72
N ASP A 149 -20.88 -4.25 17.50
CA ASP A 149 -21.02 -2.98 16.77
C ASP A 149 -19.85 -2.74 15.81
N VAL A 150 -20.08 -3.03 14.53
CA VAL A 150 -19.09 -2.83 13.47
C VAL A 150 -19.63 -1.89 12.40
N VAL A 151 -18.86 -0.87 12.06
CA VAL A 151 -19.22 0.15 11.07
C VAL A 151 -18.23 0.19 9.92
N GLU A 152 -18.72 -0.06 8.71
CA GLU A 152 -17.96 0.26 7.50
C GLU A 152 -18.02 1.76 7.22
N VAL A 153 -16.86 2.39 7.11
CA VAL A 153 -16.76 3.79 6.66
C VAL A 153 -16.73 3.77 5.13
N ASP A 154 -17.92 3.62 4.52
CA ASP A 154 -18.11 3.44 3.07
C ASP A 154 -18.49 4.77 2.40
N THR A 155 -17.50 5.62 2.19
CA THR A 155 -17.68 6.85 1.43
C THR A 155 -16.35 7.34 0.83
N ASN A 156 -16.47 8.06 -0.29
CA ASN A 156 -15.35 8.77 -0.92
C ASN A 156 -15.34 10.27 -0.57
N SER A 157 -16.28 10.75 0.21
CA SER A 157 -16.35 12.14 0.68
C SER A 157 -15.55 12.31 1.96
N SER A 158 -14.65 13.29 2.00
CA SER A 158 -13.86 13.56 3.21
C SER A 158 -14.72 14.04 4.37
N SER A 159 -15.76 14.85 4.12
CA SER A 159 -16.69 15.32 5.15
C SER A 159 -17.47 14.17 5.76
N GLU A 160 -18.04 13.29 4.93
CA GLU A 160 -18.81 12.14 5.39
C GLU A 160 -17.97 11.14 6.20
N ILE A 161 -16.67 10.98 5.85
CA ILE A 161 -15.75 10.15 6.66
C ILE A 161 -15.70 10.69 8.10
N PHE A 162 -15.52 12.00 8.27
CA PHE A 162 -15.46 12.61 9.61
C PHE A 162 -16.81 12.58 10.33
N GLU A 163 -17.92 12.73 9.61
CA GLU A 163 -19.27 12.59 10.17
C GLU A 163 -19.52 11.18 10.72
N GLN A 164 -19.10 10.14 9.98
CA GLN A 164 -19.20 8.75 10.43
C GLN A 164 -18.28 8.45 11.63
N LEU A 165 -17.13 9.13 11.73
CA LEU A 165 -16.17 8.97 12.81
C LEU A 165 -16.38 9.94 13.98
N ILE A 166 -17.38 10.81 13.94
CA ILE A 166 -17.54 11.91 14.92
C ILE A 166 -17.61 11.42 16.38
N ARG A 167 -18.10 10.20 16.61
CA ARG A 167 -18.28 9.61 17.95
C ARG A 167 -17.16 8.65 18.35
N ILE A 168 -16.17 8.44 17.48
CA ILE A 168 -15.06 7.53 17.79
C ILE A 168 -14.30 8.00 19.03
N GLY A 169 -13.93 7.10 19.90
CA GLY A 169 -13.30 7.40 21.19
C GLY A 169 -12.38 6.30 21.71
N GLU A 170 -11.95 6.42 22.95
CA GLU A 170 -10.91 5.61 23.58
C GLU A 170 -11.26 4.10 23.70
N GLU A 171 -12.57 3.78 23.78
CA GLU A 171 -13.06 2.39 23.83
C GLU A 171 -13.23 1.74 22.46
N ASP A 172 -12.96 2.50 21.38
CA ASP A 172 -13.18 2.06 19.99
C ASP A 172 -11.88 1.71 19.30
N VAL A 173 -12.01 0.96 18.21
CA VAL A 173 -10.91 0.65 17.28
C VAL A 173 -11.28 1.06 15.85
N ILE A 174 -10.30 1.55 15.11
CA ILE A 174 -10.39 1.73 13.66
C ILE A 174 -9.37 0.85 12.95
N ILE A 175 -9.84 0.11 11.95
CA ILE A 175 -9.01 -0.70 11.07
C ILE A 175 -8.90 0.02 9.73
N GLY A 176 -7.69 0.50 9.39
CA GLY A 176 -7.41 1.20 8.14
C GLY A 176 -6.67 0.32 7.14
N ILE A 177 -7.27 0.12 5.96
CA ILE A 177 -6.71 -0.69 4.88
C ILE A 177 -6.26 0.22 3.75
N SER A 178 -4.94 0.28 3.48
CA SER A 178 -4.41 1.07 2.37
C SER A 178 -3.04 0.57 1.93
N PHE A 179 -2.86 0.43 0.64
CA PHE A 179 -1.65 -0.04 -0.03
C PHE A 179 -1.01 1.06 -0.88
N PRO A 180 0.15 0.85 -1.50
CA PRO A 180 0.86 1.88 -2.27
C PRO A 180 -0.03 2.73 -3.16
N ARG A 181 0.28 4.04 -3.24
CA ARG A 181 -0.59 5.17 -3.58
C ARG A 181 -1.59 5.47 -2.47
N TYR A 182 -1.14 5.23 -1.24
CA TYR A 182 -1.90 5.36 -0.01
C TYR A 182 -2.95 6.47 -0.05
N SER A 183 -4.14 6.16 0.45
CA SER A 183 -5.23 7.13 0.48
C SER A 183 -5.01 8.19 1.57
N MET A 184 -4.86 9.44 1.18
CA MET A 184 -4.79 10.55 2.13
C MET A 184 -6.06 10.68 2.98
N ARG A 185 -7.20 10.25 2.46
CA ARG A 185 -8.46 10.24 3.24
C ARG A 185 -8.42 9.20 4.34
N THR A 186 -7.95 7.99 4.02
CA THR A 186 -7.74 6.94 5.04
C THR A 186 -6.73 7.41 6.08
N LEU A 187 -5.59 8.00 5.66
CA LEU A 187 -4.59 8.52 6.59
C LEU A 187 -5.17 9.56 7.54
N LYS A 188 -5.93 10.54 7.04
CA LYS A 188 -6.60 11.56 7.86
C LYS A 188 -7.66 10.98 8.80
N ALA A 189 -8.35 9.92 8.37
CA ALA A 189 -9.30 9.21 9.23
C ALA A 189 -8.59 8.55 10.42
N LEU A 190 -7.44 7.91 10.17
CA LEU A 190 -6.62 7.31 11.23
C LEU A 190 -6.02 8.36 12.16
N GLU A 191 -5.54 9.48 11.63
CA GLU A 191 -5.08 10.64 12.42
C GLU A 191 -6.18 11.15 13.34
N PHE A 192 -7.40 11.34 12.80
CA PHE A 192 -8.55 11.79 13.58
C PHE A 192 -8.90 10.81 14.70
N ALA A 193 -8.93 9.52 14.41
CA ALA A 193 -9.21 8.48 15.39
C ALA A 193 -8.13 8.42 16.49
N SER A 194 -6.86 8.48 16.11
CA SER A 194 -5.73 8.52 17.05
C SER A 194 -5.79 9.75 17.97
N ASN A 195 -6.12 10.92 17.43
CA ASN A 195 -6.30 12.15 18.22
C ASN A 195 -7.49 12.05 19.23
N ARG A 196 -8.45 11.16 18.93
CA ARG A 196 -9.57 10.81 19.83
C ARG A 196 -9.24 9.66 20.78
N LYS A 197 -7.96 9.21 20.79
CA LYS A 197 -7.43 8.10 21.61
C LYS A 197 -7.99 6.73 21.26
N ALA A 198 -8.69 6.58 20.13
CA ALA A 198 -9.09 5.28 19.64
C ALA A 198 -7.86 4.44 19.27
N LYS A 199 -7.97 3.13 19.39
CA LYS A 199 -6.94 2.21 18.91
C LYS A 199 -6.95 2.19 17.38
N VAL A 200 -5.78 2.14 16.78
CA VAL A 200 -5.63 2.16 15.32
C VAL A 200 -4.88 0.92 14.87
N ILE A 201 -5.53 0.09 14.08
CA ILE A 201 -4.93 -1.06 13.41
C ILE A 201 -4.77 -0.71 11.93
N THR A 202 -3.61 -0.98 11.35
CA THR A 202 -3.38 -0.78 9.91
C THR A 202 -3.09 -2.09 9.21
N LEU A 203 -3.66 -2.27 8.02
CA LEU A 203 -3.29 -3.31 7.07
C LEU A 203 -2.68 -2.63 5.84
N THR A 204 -1.38 -2.85 5.63
CA THR A 204 -0.57 -2.17 4.59
C THR A 204 0.56 -3.07 4.09
N ASP A 205 1.41 -2.57 3.18
CA ASP A 205 2.47 -3.36 2.52
C ASP A 205 3.84 -3.30 3.21
N SER A 206 4.05 -2.32 4.07
CA SER A 206 5.38 -2.04 4.65
C SER A 206 5.31 -1.40 6.02
N ILE A 207 6.28 -1.70 6.88
CA ILE A 207 6.50 -1.01 8.17
C ILE A 207 6.81 0.48 7.98
N HIS A 208 7.26 0.88 6.78
CA HIS A 208 7.54 2.28 6.43
C HIS A 208 6.35 2.99 5.77
N SER A 209 5.20 2.35 5.72
CA SER A 209 3.98 2.97 5.21
C SER A 209 3.60 4.20 6.03
N PRO A 210 3.15 5.30 5.39
CA PRO A 210 2.64 6.46 6.12
C PRO A 210 1.40 6.13 6.96
N MET A 211 0.72 5.01 6.67
CA MET A 211 -0.41 4.53 7.45
C MET A 211 -0.03 4.22 8.90
N ASN A 212 1.25 3.86 9.12
CA ASN A 212 1.75 3.44 10.44
C ASN A 212 2.09 4.61 11.38
N LEU A 213 1.97 5.86 10.92
CA LEU A 213 2.25 7.05 11.74
C LEU A 213 1.35 7.15 12.98
N TYR A 214 0.11 6.66 12.87
CA TYR A 214 -0.91 6.78 13.92
C TYR A 214 -1.34 5.43 14.49
N SER A 215 -0.70 4.33 14.05
CA SER A 215 -1.14 2.98 14.40
C SER A 215 -0.66 2.53 15.78
N SER A 216 -1.53 1.79 16.44
CA SER A 216 -1.21 1.02 17.65
C SER A 216 -0.67 -0.37 17.28
N CYS A 217 -1.06 -0.89 16.12
CA CYS A 217 -0.71 -2.20 15.61
C CYS A 217 -0.68 -2.21 14.08
N ASN A 218 0.32 -2.87 13.48
CA ASN A 218 0.52 -2.90 12.04
C ASN A 218 0.50 -4.34 11.51
N LEU A 219 -0.45 -4.62 10.62
CA LEU A 219 -0.50 -5.85 9.86
C LEU A 219 0.11 -5.62 8.48
N ILE A 220 1.12 -6.39 8.13
CA ILE A 220 1.86 -6.21 6.88
C ILE A 220 1.53 -7.34 5.92
N ALA A 221 1.11 -6.98 4.70
CA ALA A 221 0.85 -7.91 3.62
C ALA A 221 1.39 -7.38 2.29
N ARG A 222 2.03 -8.22 1.50
CA ARG A 222 2.59 -7.82 0.21
C ARG A 222 1.48 -7.53 -0.80
N SER A 223 1.60 -6.40 -1.49
CA SER A 223 0.62 -5.94 -2.48
C SER A 223 1.34 -5.29 -3.66
N ASP A 224 2.03 -6.08 -4.45
CA ASP A 224 2.69 -5.62 -5.67
C ASP A 224 1.83 -5.93 -6.90
N MET A 225 2.10 -5.19 -7.96
CA MET A 225 1.43 -5.30 -9.23
C MET A 225 2.08 -6.38 -10.10
N ALA A 226 1.35 -7.43 -10.45
CA ALA A 226 1.77 -8.39 -11.48
C ALA A 226 1.31 -7.97 -12.88
N SER A 227 0.15 -7.31 -12.95
CA SER A 227 -0.46 -6.77 -14.17
C SER A 227 -0.77 -5.29 -13.97
N ILE A 228 -1.88 -4.79 -14.50
CA ILE A 228 -2.35 -3.41 -14.25
C ILE A 228 -2.99 -3.23 -12.86
N VAL A 229 -3.29 -4.33 -12.19
CA VAL A 229 -3.99 -4.37 -10.90
C VAL A 229 -2.98 -4.66 -9.79
N ASP A 230 -3.10 -3.95 -8.68
CA ASP A 230 -2.39 -4.33 -7.45
C ASP A 230 -3.01 -5.62 -6.92
N SER A 231 -2.19 -6.63 -6.65
CA SER A 231 -2.69 -7.86 -6.06
C SER A 231 -3.14 -7.62 -4.63
N LEU A 232 -4.34 -8.02 -4.31
CA LEU A 232 -4.89 -7.99 -2.96
C LEU A 232 -5.04 -9.39 -2.37
N VAL A 233 -4.43 -10.41 -2.97
CA VAL A 233 -4.55 -11.81 -2.53
C VAL A 233 -3.92 -12.02 -1.15
N ALA A 234 -2.67 -11.58 -0.94
CA ALA A 234 -2.04 -11.67 0.37
C ALA A 234 -2.72 -10.77 1.42
N PRO A 235 -3.10 -9.50 1.13
CA PRO A 235 -3.98 -8.74 1.99
C PRO A 235 -5.27 -9.44 2.37
N LEU A 236 -5.96 -10.06 1.42
CA LEU A 236 -7.18 -10.82 1.69
C LEU A 236 -6.90 -12.04 2.57
N SER A 237 -5.75 -12.72 2.40
CA SER A 237 -5.36 -13.84 3.26
C SER A 237 -5.16 -13.39 4.72
N VAL A 238 -4.58 -12.21 4.96
CA VAL A 238 -4.47 -11.63 6.31
C VAL A 238 -5.84 -11.27 6.86
N VAL A 239 -6.73 -10.71 6.05
CA VAL A 239 -8.13 -10.41 6.43
C VAL A 239 -8.90 -11.69 6.78
N ASN A 240 -8.68 -12.78 6.05
CA ASN A 240 -9.31 -14.09 6.34
C ASN A 240 -8.85 -14.68 7.68
N ALA A 241 -7.64 -14.35 8.12
CA ALA A 241 -7.08 -14.85 9.38
C ALA A 241 -7.54 -13.99 10.57
N LEU A 242 -7.81 -12.71 10.33
CA LEU A 242 -8.25 -11.74 11.34
C LEU A 242 -9.70 -11.94 11.73
#